data_7bd00184562b60a1759de8391857c3fe
#
_entry.id   7bd00184562b60a1759de8391857c3fe
#
_cell.length_a   1.000
_cell.length_b   1.000
_cell.length_c   1.000
_cell.angle_alpha   90.00
_cell.angle_beta   90.00
_cell.angle_gamma   90.00
#
_symmetry.space_group_name_H-M   'P 1'
#
loop_
_entity.id
_entity.type
_entity.pdbx_description
1 polymer ?
#
loop_
_entity_poly.entity_id
_entity_poly.type
_entity_poly.pdbx_seq_one_letter_code
_entity_poly.pdbx_strand_id
1 'polypeptide(L)'
;MLPPSWPLATILGAGILALAAGLWLRQRRRYESAASVAAAYDRWTTDRLLERLWGDHIHLGYYQKPAPGRHQRQDFRAAKAAFVHELVRWSALDQLPPGSTLLDVGCGIGGSARILARDYGFKVVGISISPAQIERARSLTPAGLSCRFAVMDALALELPDASFDAVWSVEACPHMPDKQRYADELLRVLKPGGLLAVADWNRRDGPMGRGERWVMRQLLEQWAHPEFATIGGLQQHLQQSPHAAAMAIETDDWSQATLPSWIDSIAEGVRRPGAILGLGPKAVLQGLRETPTILLMHWAFATGLMQFGVFRGSKPS
;
A
#
# COMPACT_ATOMS: atom_id res chain seq x y z
N MET A 1 26.74 -33.76 -33.50
CA MET A 1 26.30 -32.37 -33.39
C MET A 1 26.18 -32.04 -31.92
N LEU A 2 27.02 -31.15 -31.39
CA LEU A 2 26.90 -30.64 -30.03
C LEU A 2 25.69 -29.71 -29.99
N PRO A 3 24.84 -29.77 -28.94
CA PRO A 3 23.70 -28.83 -28.83
C PRO A 3 24.20 -27.38 -28.76
N PRO A 4 23.43 -26.43 -29.30
CA PRO A 4 23.82 -25.02 -29.27
C PRO A 4 24.09 -24.60 -27.81
N SER A 5 25.25 -24.00 -27.57
CA SER A 5 25.62 -23.42 -26.27
C SER A 5 24.64 -22.30 -25.97
N TRP A 6 23.68 -22.57 -25.10
CA TRP A 6 22.82 -21.53 -24.55
C TRP A 6 23.75 -20.52 -23.87
N PRO A 7 23.60 -19.23 -24.14
CA PRO A 7 24.48 -18.27 -23.52
C PRO A 7 24.38 -18.40 -21.98
N LEU A 8 25.52 -18.38 -21.31
CA LEU A 8 25.66 -18.55 -19.84
C LEU A 8 24.64 -17.69 -19.08
N ALA A 9 24.31 -16.50 -19.59
CA ALA A 9 23.31 -15.62 -19.06
C ALA A 9 21.89 -16.24 -18.99
N THR A 10 21.52 -17.06 -19.97
CA THR A 10 20.19 -17.73 -20.01
C THR A 10 20.11 -18.83 -18.96
N ILE A 11 21.19 -19.59 -18.79
CA ILE A 11 21.28 -20.69 -17.81
C ILE A 11 21.27 -20.10 -16.38
N LEU A 12 22.04 -19.03 -16.15
CA LEU A 12 22.08 -18.33 -14.88
C LEU A 12 20.70 -17.71 -14.54
N GLY A 13 20.05 -17.08 -15.53
CA GLY A 13 18.72 -16.51 -15.37
C GLY A 13 17.66 -17.56 -15.00
N ALA A 14 17.66 -18.71 -15.70
CA ALA A 14 16.77 -19.84 -15.40
C ALA A 14 17.03 -20.42 -13.99
N GLY A 15 18.29 -20.54 -13.59
CA GLY A 15 18.68 -21.00 -12.25
C GLY A 15 18.20 -20.07 -11.14
N ILE A 16 18.32 -18.74 -11.33
CA ILE A 16 17.83 -17.73 -10.38
C ILE A 16 16.31 -17.79 -10.27
N LEU A 17 15.59 -17.91 -11.38
CA LEU A 17 14.13 -18.03 -11.39
C LEU A 17 13.66 -19.31 -10.70
N ALA A 18 14.33 -20.44 -10.94
CA ALA A 18 14.02 -21.71 -10.29
C ALA A 18 14.27 -21.64 -8.77
N LEU A 19 15.37 -21.01 -8.35
CA LEU A 19 15.66 -20.77 -6.94
C LEU A 19 14.60 -19.87 -6.31
N ALA A 20 14.25 -18.77 -6.94
CA ALA A 20 13.21 -17.86 -6.47
C ALA A 20 11.87 -18.57 -6.31
N ALA A 21 11.47 -19.37 -7.32
CA ALA A 21 10.24 -20.16 -7.26
C ALA A 21 10.28 -21.22 -6.14
N GLY A 22 11.41 -21.91 -5.97
CA GLY A 22 11.59 -22.89 -4.91
C GLY A 22 11.51 -22.30 -3.50
N LEU A 23 12.12 -21.13 -3.30
CA LEU A 23 12.04 -20.38 -2.05
C LEU A 23 10.63 -19.88 -1.78
N TRP A 24 9.95 -19.36 -2.81
CA TRP A 24 8.59 -18.89 -2.76
C TRP A 24 7.60 -20.00 -2.39
N LEU A 25 7.71 -21.19 -3.00
CA LEU A 25 6.83 -22.33 -2.71
C LEU A 25 6.97 -22.85 -1.27
N ARG A 26 8.15 -22.67 -0.67
CA ARG A 26 8.41 -23.08 0.73
C ARG A 26 7.89 -22.07 1.76
N GLN A 27 7.56 -20.85 1.33
CA GLN A 27 7.14 -19.79 2.21
C GLN A 27 5.63 -19.59 2.10
N ARG A 28 4.93 -19.86 3.20
CA ARG A 28 3.51 -19.50 3.38
C ARG A 28 3.40 -18.68 4.64
N ARG A 29 2.92 -17.46 4.48
CA ARG A 29 2.64 -16.53 5.60
C ARG A 29 1.13 -16.39 5.66
N ARG A 30 0.47 -17.31 6.35
CA ARG A 30 -0.97 -17.17 6.57
C ARG A 30 -1.22 -16.03 7.55
N TYR A 31 -2.30 -15.31 7.31
CA TYR A 31 -2.83 -14.42 8.33
C TYR A 31 -3.24 -15.25 9.56
N GLU A 32 -2.72 -14.90 10.72
CA GLU A 32 -3.04 -15.57 12.00
C GLU A 32 -3.69 -14.56 12.96
N SER A 33 -3.16 -13.35 13.01
CA SER A 33 -3.61 -12.29 13.91
C SER A 33 -3.01 -10.94 13.51
N ALA A 34 -3.49 -9.86 14.11
CA ALA A 34 -2.88 -8.55 14.02
C ALA A 34 -1.39 -8.56 14.41
N ALA A 35 -1.01 -9.34 15.42
CA ALA A 35 0.38 -9.49 15.84
C ALA A 35 1.26 -10.16 14.77
N SER A 36 0.73 -11.09 13.97
CA SER A 36 1.48 -11.70 12.86
C SER A 36 1.76 -10.68 11.74
N VAL A 37 0.83 -9.78 11.47
CA VAL A 37 1.00 -8.66 10.53
C VAL A 37 2.05 -7.68 11.06
N ALA A 38 1.93 -7.26 12.33
CA ALA A 38 2.91 -6.37 12.96
C ALA A 38 4.33 -6.94 12.85
N ALA A 39 4.53 -8.21 13.22
CA ALA A 39 5.82 -8.88 13.14
C ALA A 39 6.38 -8.99 11.71
N ALA A 40 5.53 -9.10 10.68
CA ALA A 40 5.96 -9.09 9.30
C ALA A 40 6.49 -7.71 8.90
N TYR A 41 5.76 -6.65 9.22
CA TYR A 41 6.16 -5.26 8.96
C TYR A 41 7.39 -4.84 9.76
N ASP A 42 7.51 -5.27 11.02
CA ASP A 42 8.71 -5.03 11.84
C ASP A 42 9.96 -5.61 11.17
N ARG A 43 9.90 -6.85 10.68
CA ARG A 43 11.02 -7.45 9.93
C ARG A 43 11.36 -6.67 8.67
N TRP A 44 10.37 -6.34 7.84
CA TRP A 44 10.58 -5.58 6.59
C TRP A 44 11.17 -4.19 6.84
N THR A 45 10.76 -3.54 7.93
CA THR A 45 11.27 -2.22 8.31
C THR A 45 12.69 -2.31 8.84
N THR A 46 12.98 -3.30 9.71
CA THR A 46 14.31 -3.51 10.29
C THR A 46 15.34 -3.89 9.21
N ASP A 47 14.96 -4.73 8.25
CA ASP A 47 15.82 -5.15 7.13
C ASP A 47 16.09 -4.02 6.13
N ARG A 48 15.33 -2.93 6.18
CA ARG A 48 15.45 -1.73 5.33
C ARG A 48 15.42 -1.98 3.82
N LEU A 49 15.11 -3.19 3.36
CA LEU A 49 15.12 -3.52 1.95
C LEU A 49 14.06 -2.70 1.18
N LEU A 50 12.84 -2.66 1.70
CA LEU A 50 11.76 -1.87 1.09
C LEU A 50 12.11 -0.39 1.07
N GLU A 51 12.56 0.19 2.19
CA GLU A 51 12.95 1.60 2.25
C GLU A 51 14.04 1.95 1.23
N ARG A 52 15.06 1.10 1.09
CA ARG A 52 16.15 1.35 0.14
C ARG A 52 15.71 1.29 -1.32
N LEU A 53 14.82 0.35 -1.66
CA LEU A 53 14.31 0.20 -3.01
C LEU A 53 13.16 1.17 -3.29
N TRP A 54 12.20 1.25 -2.37
CA TRP A 54 10.95 1.96 -2.58
C TRP A 54 10.97 3.41 -2.07
N GLY A 55 11.95 3.80 -1.27
CA GLY A 55 12.00 5.10 -0.61
C GLY A 55 11.03 5.17 0.57
N ASP A 56 10.54 6.38 0.83
CA ASP A 56 9.72 6.70 2.01
C ASP A 56 8.27 6.21 1.94
N HIS A 57 7.85 5.70 0.78
CA HIS A 57 6.48 5.27 0.51
C HIS A 57 6.44 3.77 0.20
N ILE A 58 5.70 3.02 0.99
CA ILE A 58 5.51 1.57 0.81
C ILE A 58 4.14 1.29 0.16
N HIS A 59 3.71 2.16 -0.74
CA HIS A 59 2.49 2.02 -1.54
C HIS A 59 2.79 2.16 -3.02
N LEU A 60 1.85 1.83 -3.90
CA LEU A 60 1.98 1.99 -5.33
C LEU A 60 2.06 3.47 -5.73
N GLY A 61 2.64 3.75 -6.87
CA GLY A 61 2.72 5.09 -7.45
C GLY A 61 1.56 5.36 -8.40
N TYR A 62 1.29 6.63 -8.66
CA TYR A 62 0.36 7.08 -9.69
C TYR A 62 1.15 7.51 -10.93
N TYR A 63 0.94 6.82 -12.03
CA TYR A 63 1.59 7.08 -13.32
C TYR A 63 0.61 7.78 -14.24
N GLN A 64 0.92 9.03 -14.53
CA GLN A 64 0.13 9.78 -15.51
C GLN A 64 0.29 9.16 -16.91
N LYS A 65 -0.77 9.13 -17.69
CA LYS A 65 -0.68 8.74 -19.10
C LYS A 65 0.30 9.70 -19.79
N PRO A 66 1.32 9.20 -20.52
CA PRO A 66 2.23 10.06 -21.25
C PRO A 66 1.43 10.91 -22.23
N ALA A 67 1.77 12.20 -22.34
CA ALA A 67 1.23 13.01 -23.41
C ALA A 67 1.61 12.39 -24.78
N PRO A 68 0.74 12.48 -25.82
CA PRO A 68 1.05 11.94 -27.14
C PRO A 68 2.44 12.39 -27.60
N GLY A 69 3.31 11.44 -27.97
CA GLY A 69 4.68 11.70 -28.44
C GLY A 69 5.74 11.86 -27.35
N ARG A 70 5.41 11.75 -26.08
CA ARG A 70 6.40 11.71 -24.98
C ARG A 70 6.50 10.31 -24.39
N HIS A 71 7.63 9.65 -24.60
CA HIS A 71 7.98 8.36 -23.99
C HIS A 71 8.74 8.54 -22.65
N GLN A 72 8.50 9.63 -21.94
CA GLN A 72 9.22 9.87 -20.69
C GLN A 72 8.66 8.98 -19.60
N ARG A 73 9.41 7.96 -19.23
CA ARG A 73 9.09 7.08 -18.12
C ARG A 73 9.21 7.87 -16.82
N GLN A 74 8.13 7.88 -16.05
CA GLN A 74 8.13 8.53 -14.74
C GLN A 74 9.06 7.77 -13.76
N ASP A 75 9.80 8.50 -12.94
CA ASP A 75 10.60 7.90 -11.87
C ASP A 75 9.70 7.19 -10.84
N PHE A 76 10.10 6.02 -10.41
CA PHE A 76 9.31 5.17 -9.51
C PHE A 76 8.99 5.84 -8.17
N ARG A 77 9.95 6.58 -7.59
CA ARG A 77 9.74 7.29 -6.33
C ARG A 77 8.91 8.55 -6.51
N ALA A 78 9.14 9.26 -7.62
CA ALA A 78 8.32 10.41 -8.00
C ALA A 78 6.85 10.01 -8.25
N ALA A 79 6.60 8.83 -8.84
CA ALA A 79 5.24 8.31 -9.03
C ALA A 79 4.50 8.09 -7.69
N LYS A 80 5.21 7.69 -6.64
CA LYS A 80 4.63 7.51 -5.31
C LYS A 80 4.28 8.84 -4.63
N ALA A 81 5.15 9.85 -4.74
CA ALA A 81 4.81 11.18 -4.29
C ALA A 81 3.62 11.76 -5.10
N ALA A 82 3.61 11.55 -6.43
CA ALA A 82 2.50 11.94 -7.29
C ALA A 82 1.19 11.28 -6.87
N PHE A 83 1.22 10.02 -6.40
CA PHE A 83 0.03 9.34 -5.89
C PHE A 83 -0.58 10.08 -4.71
N VAL A 84 0.23 10.54 -3.74
CA VAL A 84 -0.26 11.31 -2.60
C VAL A 84 -0.95 12.58 -3.05
N HIS A 85 -0.32 13.36 -3.94
CA HIS A 85 -0.89 14.61 -4.46
C HIS A 85 -2.16 14.37 -5.28
N GLU A 86 -2.22 13.28 -6.07
CA GLU A 86 -3.40 12.94 -6.86
C GLU A 86 -4.58 12.54 -5.98
N LEU A 87 -4.33 11.71 -4.95
CA LEU A 87 -5.39 11.29 -4.03
C LEU A 87 -5.90 12.47 -3.18
N VAL A 88 -5.02 13.38 -2.75
CA VAL A 88 -5.42 14.63 -2.06
C VAL A 88 -6.37 15.46 -2.94
N ARG A 89 -5.99 15.66 -4.22
CA ARG A 89 -6.81 16.43 -5.16
C ARG A 89 -8.14 15.74 -5.48
N TRP A 90 -8.09 14.44 -5.75
CA TRP A 90 -9.30 13.65 -6.05
C TRP A 90 -10.28 13.62 -4.88
N SER A 91 -9.77 13.54 -3.64
CA SER A 91 -10.59 13.52 -2.42
C SER A 91 -10.96 14.91 -1.89
N ALA A 92 -10.58 15.98 -2.59
CA ALA A 92 -10.78 17.38 -2.21
C ALA A 92 -10.16 17.76 -0.84
N LEU A 93 -9.17 17.00 -0.36
CA LEU A 93 -8.46 17.32 0.88
C LEU A 93 -7.71 18.65 0.79
N ASP A 94 -7.31 19.08 -0.40
CA ASP A 94 -6.69 20.37 -0.68
C ASP A 94 -7.63 21.56 -0.45
N GLN A 95 -8.93 21.33 -0.26
CA GLN A 95 -9.91 22.35 0.11
C GLN A 95 -9.96 22.63 1.62
N LEU A 96 -9.38 21.76 2.44
CA LEU A 96 -9.32 21.98 3.88
C LEU A 96 -8.27 23.05 4.22
N PRO A 97 -8.55 23.93 5.20
CA PRO A 97 -7.61 24.99 5.57
C PRO A 97 -6.32 24.40 6.17
N PRO A 98 -5.16 25.06 5.96
CA PRO A 98 -3.93 24.70 6.67
C PRO A 98 -4.14 24.69 8.19
N GLY A 99 -3.55 23.71 8.86
CA GLY A 99 -3.74 23.49 10.30
C GLY A 99 -4.86 22.50 10.64
N SER A 100 -5.65 22.04 9.64
CA SER A 100 -6.63 20.97 9.83
C SER A 100 -5.94 19.69 10.32
N THR A 101 -6.65 18.93 11.15
CA THR A 101 -6.15 17.66 11.73
C THR A 101 -6.45 16.49 10.79
N LEU A 102 -5.44 15.66 10.51
CA LEU A 102 -5.57 14.50 9.64
C LEU A 102 -5.05 13.25 10.35
N LEU A 103 -5.84 12.16 10.31
CA LEU A 103 -5.43 10.84 10.75
C LEU A 103 -4.95 10.04 9.53
N ASP A 104 -3.68 9.58 9.54
CA ASP A 104 -3.10 8.67 8.54
C ASP A 104 -3.08 7.25 9.10
N VAL A 105 -4.05 6.42 8.68
CA VAL A 105 -4.25 5.06 9.16
C VAL A 105 -3.43 4.08 8.31
N GLY A 106 -2.49 3.39 8.96
CA GLY A 106 -1.52 2.56 8.26
C GLY A 106 -0.38 3.39 7.67
N CYS A 107 0.10 4.40 8.38
CA CYS A 107 1.06 5.40 7.91
C CYS A 107 2.43 4.84 7.46
N GLY A 108 2.70 3.56 7.70
CA GLY A 108 4.00 2.97 7.42
C GLY A 108 5.14 3.75 8.09
N ILE A 109 6.17 4.07 7.34
CA ILE A 109 7.30 4.89 7.81
C ILE A 109 7.08 6.41 7.62
N GLY A 110 5.83 6.83 7.45
CA GLY A 110 5.40 8.22 7.49
C GLY A 110 5.63 9.02 6.21
N GLY A 111 5.83 8.39 5.06
CA GLY A 111 6.09 9.07 3.79
C GLY A 111 4.95 10.02 3.41
N SER A 112 3.73 9.50 3.34
CA SER A 112 2.51 10.27 3.02
C SER A 112 2.23 11.34 4.08
N ALA A 113 2.35 10.99 5.38
CA ALA A 113 2.18 11.93 6.48
C ALA A 113 3.08 13.17 6.34
N ARG A 114 4.36 12.98 5.96
CA ARG A 114 5.30 14.09 5.75
C ARG A 114 4.93 14.99 4.57
N ILE A 115 4.44 14.43 3.46
CA ILE A 115 3.94 15.22 2.31
C ILE A 115 2.70 16.00 2.73
N LEU A 116 1.74 15.35 3.37
CA LEU A 116 0.49 15.98 3.82
C LEU A 116 0.74 17.15 4.78
N ALA A 117 1.69 16.99 5.71
CA ALA A 117 2.04 18.07 6.65
C ALA A 117 2.83 19.20 5.98
N ARG A 118 3.80 18.87 5.10
CA ARG A 118 4.69 19.87 4.49
C ARG A 118 4.01 20.68 3.40
N ASP A 119 3.28 20.00 2.50
CA ASP A 119 2.79 20.60 1.26
C ASP A 119 1.36 21.14 1.40
N TYR A 120 0.58 20.59 2.35
CA TYR A 120 -0.82 21.00 2.60
C TYR A 120 -1.03 21.62 3.99
N GLY A 121 -0.03 21.62 4.85
CA GLY A 121 -0.09 22.23 6.17
C GLY A 121 -0.94 21.48 7.18
N PHE A 122 -1.24 20.20 6.97
CA PHE A 122 -2.01 19.39 7.92
C PHE A 122 -1.22 19.12 9.22
N LYS A 123 -1.95 19.03 10.33
CA LYS A 123 -1.46 18.43 11.56
C LYS A 123 -1.76 16.94 11.50
N VAL A 124 -0.75 16.14 11.17
CA VAL A 124 -0.93 14.71 10.90
C VAL A 124 -0.66 13.87 12.13
N VAL A 125 -1.59 12.96 12.44
CA VAL A 125 -1.39 11.84 13.35
C VAL A 125 -1.31 10.58 12.52
N GLY A 126 -0.13 9.95 12.44
CA GLY A 126 0.06 8.69 11.74
C GLY A 126 0.01 7.52 12.72
N ILE A 127 -0.71 6.47 12.38
CA ILE A 127 -0.76 5.24 13.16
C ILE A 127 -0.35 4.02 12.35
N SER A 128 0.31 3.09 13.02
CA SER A 128 0.63 1.75 12.50
C SER A 128 0.62 0.76 13.64
N ILE A 129 0.28 -0.50 13.35
CA ILE A 129 0.39 -1.59 14.31
C ILE A 129 1.85 -2.03 14.55
N SER A 130 2.80 -1.62 13.70
CA SER A 130 4.22 -1.97 13.77
C SER A 130 5.01 -0.94 14.58
N PRO A 131 5.56 -1.29 15.74
CA PRO A 131 6.45 -0.42 16.50
C PRO A 131 7.68 0.03 15.73
N ALA A 132 8.28 -0.87 14.89
CA ALA A 132 9.45 -0.54 14.09
C ALA A 132 9.12 0.52 13.01
N GLN A 133 7.94 0.45 12.38
CA GLN A 133 7.50 1.49 11.45
C GLN A 133 7.34 2.85 12.15
N ILE A 134 6.73 2.88 13.32
CA ILE A 134 6.51 4.12 14.08
C ILE A 134 7.83 4.73 14.53
N GLU A 135 8.76 3.94 15.04
CA GLU A 135 10.11 4.43 15.37
C GLU A 135 10.81 4.99 14.13
N ARG A 136 10.71 4.28 13.01
CA ARG A 136 11.30 4.73 11.76
C ARG A 136 10.65 6.00 11.23
N ALA A 137 9.32 6.11 11.28
CA ALA A 137 8.59 7.31 10.88
C ALA A 137 9.04 8.54 11.69
N ARG A 138 9.18 8.38 13.01
CA ARG A 138 9.70 9.43 13.89
C ARG A 138 11.13 9.83 13.51
N SER A 139 12.01 8.87 13.26
CA SER A 139 13.42 9.12 12.92
C SER A 139 13.61 9.81 11.56
N LEU A 140 12.68 9.61 10.61
CA LEU A 140 12.71 10.21 9.28
C LEU A 140 12.00 11.57 9.20
N THR A 141 11.30 11.97 10.26
CA THR A 141 10.51 13.21 10.25
C THR A 141 11.34 14.38 10.75
N PRO A 142 11.50 15.45 9.94
CA PRO A 142 12.24 16.62 10.36
C PRO A 142 11.63 17.29 11.60
N ALA A 143 12.47 17.85 12.46
CA ALA A 143 12.02 18.65 13.57
C ALA A 143 11.17 19.85 13.08
N GLY A 144 10.06 20.11 13.77
CA GLY A 144 9.14 21.20 13.42
C GLY A 144 8.04 20.84 12.39
N LEU A 145 8.15 19.69 11.71
CA LEU A 145 7.05 19.22 10.87
C LEU A 145 5.88 18.69 11.74
N SER A 146 4.66 19.11 11.44
CA SER A 146 3.46 18.78 12.22
C SER A 146 3.00 17.34 12.03
N CYS A 147 3.86 16.37 12.33
CA CYS A 147 3.58 14.94 12.29
C CYS A 147 3.82 14.31 13.67
N ARG A 148 2.85 13.52 14.13
CA ARG A 148 2.99 12.66 15.32
C ARG A 148 2.68 11.23 14.92
N PHE A 149 3.36 10.25 15.55
CA PHE A 149 3.19 8.84 15.21
C PHE A 149 2.96 8.02 16.47
N ALA A 150 2.00 7.08 16.40
CA ALA A 150 1.65 6.19 17.49
C ALA A 150 1.47 4.75 17.01
N VAL A 151 1.86 3.79 17.85
CA VAL A 151 1.50 2.37 17.65
C VAL A 151 0.05 2.22 18.07
N MET A 152 -0.80 1.79 17.11
CA MET A 152 -2.25 1.66 17.36
C MET A 152 -2.86 0.68 16.36
N ASP A 153 -3.88 -0.07 16.81
CA ASP A 153 -4.67 -0.94 15.95
C ASP A 153 -5.78 -0.12 15.26
N ALA A 154 -5.87 -0.20 13.95
CA ALA A 154 -6.91 0.47 13.14
C ALA A 154 -8.33 -0.07 13.41
N LEU A 155 -8.44 -1.26 14.01
CA LEU A 155 -9.73 -1.85 14.41
C LEU A 155 -10.19 -1.46 15.82
N ALA A 156 -9.36 -0.72 16.56
CA ALA A 156 -9.65 -0.28 17.93
C ALA A 156 -8.90 1.03 18.21
N LEU A 157 -9.33 2.11 17.56
CA LEU A 157 -8.66 3.41 17.69
C LEU A 157 -8.87 4.02 19.09
N GLU A 158 -7.78 4.21 19.82
CA GLU A 158 -7.75 4.90 21.11
C GLU A 158 -7.79 6.43 20.91
N LEU A 159 -8.75 6.87 20.08
CA LEU A 159 -8.93 8.26 19.68
C LEU A 159 -10.40 8.67 19.90
N PRO A 160 -10.67 9.92 20.32
CA PRO A 160 -12.04 10.37 20.52
C PRO A 160 -12.86 10.38 19.23
N ASP A 161 -14.16 10.24 19.35
CA ASP A 161 -15.10 10.45 18.25
C ASP A 161 -14.97 11.87 17.69
N ALA A 162 -15.24 12.04 16.40
CA ALA A 162 -15.29 13.34 15.73
C ALA A 162 -14.07 14.25 16.06
N SER A 163 -12.86 13.71 16.00
CA SER A 163 -11.63 14.43 16.39
C SER A 163 -10.75 14.87 15.21
N PHE A 164 -11.01 14.37 14.00
CA PHE A 164 -10.21 14.69 12.80
C PHE A 164 -11.06 15.38 11.72
N ASP A 165 -10.46 16.37 11.07
CA ASP A 165 -11.04 17.06 9.92
C ASP A 165 -10.91 16.21 8.64
N ALA A 166 -9.91 15.31 8.62
CA ALA A 166 -9.72 14.34 7.55
C ALA A 166 -9.24 12.99 8.09
N VAL A 167 -9.66 11.92 7.38
CA VAL A 167 -9.12 10.56 7.57
C VAL A 167 -8.55 10.08 6.23
N TRP A 168 -7.30 9.67 6.27
CA TRP A 168 -6.52 9.14 5.17
C TRP A 168 -6.09 7.71 5.45
N SER A 169 -6.23 6.82 4.49
CA SER A 169 -5.70 5.47 4.59
C SER A 169 -5.32 4.92 3.22
N VAL A 170 -4.08 4.45 3.07
CA VAL A 170 -3.55 3.93 1.82
C VAL A 170 -2.95 2.55 2.04
N GLU A 171 -3.48 1.55 1.32
CA GLU A 171 -3.03 0.15 1.32
C GLU A 171 -3.01 -0.48 2.73
N ALA A 172 -3.97 -0.10 3.59
CA ALA A 172 -4.08 -0.64 4.94
C ALA A 172 -5.21 -1.67 5.10
N CYS A 173 -6.37 -1.46 4.45
CA CYS A 173 -7.53 -2.34 4.54
C CYS A 173 -7.27 -3.81 4.15
N PRO A 174 -6.35 -4.16 3.21
CA PRO A 174 -6.05 -5.55 2.89
C PRO A 174 -5.62 -6.38 4.10
N HIS A 175 -5.05 -5.76 5.12
CA HIS A 175 -4.60 -6.42 6.35
C HIS A 175 -5.67 -6.52 7.43
N MET A 176 -6.81 -5.87 7.26
CA MET A 176 -7.89 -5.87 8.26
C MET A 176 -8.77 -7.11 8.10
N PRO A 177 -8.91 -7.98 9.10
CA PRO A 177 -9.81 -9.13 9.02
C PRO A 177 -11.28 -8.74 9.06
N ASP A 178 -11.60 -7.66 9.77
CA ASP A 178 -12.95 -7.11 9.89
C ASP A 178 -13.02 -5.75 9.17
N LYS A 179 -13.52 -5.79 7.91
CA LYS A 179 -13.63 -4.60 7.07
C LYS A 179 -14.71 -3.65 7.56
N GLN A 180 -15.78 -4.17 8.19
CA GLN A 180 -16.83 -3.33 8.76
C GLN A 180 -16.30 -2.56 9.96
N ARG A 181 -15.62 -3.24 10.88
CA ARG A 181 -15.01 -2.59 12.04
C ARG A 181 -13.99 -1.52 11.64
N TYR A 182 -13.20 -1.81 10.60
CA TYR A 182 -12.28 -0.81 10.04
C TYR A 182 -13.03 0.43 9.52
N ALA A 183 -14.07 0.24 8.72
CA ALA A 183 -14.90 1.34 8.21
C ALA A 183 -15.54 2.15 9.35
N ASP A 184 -16.04 1.45 10.38
CA ASP A 184 -16.67 2.08 11.55
C ASP A 184 -15.68 2.97 12.29
N GLU A 185 -14.47 2.50 12.56
CA GLU A 185 -13.44 3.28 13.27
C GLU A 185 -12.98 4.51 12.45
N LEU A 186 -12.78 4.36 11.12
CA LEU A 186 -12.45 5.51 10.27
C LEU A 186 -13.50 6.62 10.36
N LEU A 187 -14.78 6.23 10.28
CA LEU A 187 -15.89 7.20 10.27
C LEU A 187 -16.28 7.69 11.66
N ARG A 188 -15.99 6.92 12.71
CA ARG A 188 -16.20 7.34 14.10
C ARG A 188 -15.35 8.55 14.46
N VAL A 189 -14.08 8.51 14.11
CA VAL A 189 -13.13 9.58 14.45
C VAL A 189 -13.22 10.79 13.52
N LEU A 190 -13.92 10.66 12.37
CA LEU A 190 -14.13 11.75 11.42
C LEU A 190 -15.19 12.71 11.94
N LYS A 191 -14.88 14.02 11.96
CA LYS A 191 -15.80 15.08 12.35
C LYS A 191 -16.99 15.19 11.38
N PRO A 192 -18.15 15.72 11.81
CA PRO A 192 -19.13 16.29 10.89
C PRO A 192 -18.44 17.30 9.95
N GLY A 193 -18.76 17.28 8.67
CA GLY A 193 -18.08 18.07 7.64
C GLY A 193 -16.68 17.57 7.25
N GLY A 194 -16.15 16.55 7.90
CA GLY A 194 -14.82 16.00 7.62
C GLY A 194 -14.76 15.18 6.35
N LEU A 195 -13.56 15.04 5.78
CA LEU A 195 -13.30 14.37 4.51
C LEU A 195 -12.60 13.00 4.70
N LEU A 196 -13.06 12.02 3.95
CA LEU A 196 -12.46 10.67 3.88
C LEU A 196 -11.69 10.51 2.57
N ALA A 197 -10.48 9.96 2.64
CA ALA A 197 -9.70 9.50 1.51
C ALA A 197 -9.11 8.12 1.80
N VAL A 198 -9.56 7.09 1.08
CA VAL A 198 -9.05 5.73 1.18
C VAL A 198 -8.61 5.24 -0.19
N ALA A 199 -7.52 4.49 -0.25
CA ALA A 199 -7.04 3.86 -1.47
C ALA A 199 -6.49 2.48 -1.14
N ASP A 200 -6.93 1.45 -1.90
CA ASP A 200 -6.63 0.07 -1.48
C ASP A 200 -6.58 -0.95 -2.61
N TRP A 201 -5.96 -2.09 -2.32
CA TRP A 201 -6.01 -3.27 -3.17
C TRP A 201 -7.35 -3.98 -2.98
N ASN A 202 -8.04 -4.19 -4.08
CA ASN A 202 -9.34 -4.84 -4.11
C ASN A 202 -9.29 -6.04 -5.06
N ARG A 203 -10.07 -7.06 -4.78
CA ARG A 203 -10.37 -8.07 -5.79
C ARG A 203 -11.53 -7.61 -6.67
N ARG A 204 -11.61 -8.06 -7.91
CA ARG A 204 -12.79 -7.81 -8.73
C ARG A 204 -14.05 -8.48 -8.14
N ASP A 205 -15.19 -7.95 -8.49
CA ASP A 205 -16.48 -8.58 -8.22
C ASP A 205 -16.72 -9.84 -9.08
N GLY A 206 -17.65 -10.66 -8.63
CA GLY A 206 -18.11 -11.83 -9.36
C GLY A 206 -17.28 -13.10 -9.12
N PRO A 207 -17.67 -14.19 -9.80
CA PRO A 207 -17.06 -15.50 -9.58
C PRO A 207 -15.65 -15.58 -10.15
N MET A 208 -14.78 -16.34 -9.49
CA MET A 208 -13.42 -16.62 -9.92
C MET A 208 -13.32 -18.03 -10.51
N GLY A 209 -12.60 -18.17 -11.62
CA GLY A 209 -12.22 -19.45 -12.20
C GLY A 209 -11.26 -20.25 -11.30
N ARG A 210 -10.98 -21.51 -11.62
CA ARG A 210 -10.09 -22.36 -10.80
C ARG A 210 -8.68 -21.79 -10.68
N GLY A 211 -8.11 -21.29 -11.79
CA GLY A 211 -6.79 -20.66 -11.83
C GLY A 211 -6.75 -19.37 -11.01
N GLU A 212 -7.76 -18.52 -11.14
CA GLU A 212 -7.85 -17.26 -10.40
C GLU A 212 -7.97 -17.49 -8.89
N ARG A 213 -8.76 -18.50 -8.45
CA ARG A 213 -8.80 -18.89 -7.03
C ARG A 213 -7.46 -19.37 -6.50
N TRP A 214 -6.69 -20.09 -7.33
CA TRP A 214 -5.33 -20.48 -6.95
C TRP A 214 -4.42 -19.26 -6.80
N VAL A 215 -4.45 -18.33 -7.77
CA VAL A 215 -3.69 -17.07 -7.72
C VAL A 215 -4.07 -16.28 -6.47
N MET A 216 -5.37 -16.05 -6.25
CA MET A 216 -5.87 -15.30 -5.09
C MET A 216 -5.36 -15.88 -3.77
N ARG A 217 -5.42 -17.21 -3.62
CA ARG A 217 -4.89 -17.90 -2.44
C ARG A 217 -3.37 -17.66 -2.27
N GLN A 218 -2.58 -17.68 -3.37
CA GLN A 218 -1.16 -17.38 -3.28
C GLN A 218 -0.94 -15.94 -2.81
N LEU A 219 -1.65 -14.96 -3.35
CA LEU A 219 -1.53 -13.56 -2.96
C LEU A 219 -1.83 -13.36 -1.47
N LEU A 220 -2.88 -13.98 -0.97
CA LEU A 220 -3.25 -13.93 0.45
C LEU A 220 -2.18 -14.58 1.34
N GLU A 221 -1.73 -15.80 0.98
CA GLU A 221 -0.79 -16.58 1.80
C GLU A 221 0.65 -16.03 1.76
N GLN A 222 1.07 -15.28 0.74
CA GLN A 222 2.44 -14.78 0.66
C GLN A 222 2.69 -13.54 1.50
N TRP A 223 1.67 -12.69 1.68
CA TRP A 223 1.81 -11.45 2.44
C TRP A 223 0.90 -11.37 3.67
N ALA A 224 0.40 -12.52 4.13
CA ALA A 224 -0.42 -12.65 5.33
C ALA A 224 -1.67 -11.76 5.30
N HIS A 225 -2.35 -11.69 4.14
CA HIS A 225 -3.63 -11.01 4.04
C HIS A 225 -4.77 -11.93 4.49
N PRO A 226 -5.74 -11.44 5.26
CA PRO A 226 -6.92 -12.20 5.62
C PRO A 226 -7.85 -12.39 4.40
N GLU A 227 -8.21 -11.30 3.74
CA GLU A 227 -9.08 -11.27 2.56
C GLU A 227 -8.95 -9.91 1.86
N PHE A 228 -9.17 -9.87 0.54
CA PHE A 228 -9.35 -8.63 -0.21
C PHE A 228 -10.84 -8.33 -0.39
N ALA A 229 -11.28 -7.14 0.02
CA ALA A 229 -12.60 -6.64 -0.32
C ALA A 229 -12.71 -6.37 -1.83
N THR A 230 -13.92 -6.31 -2.39
CA THR A 230 -14.15 -5.69 -3.69
C THR A 230 -14.32 -4.18 -3.52
N ILE A 231 -14.21 -3.39 -4.61
CA ILE A 231 -14.47 -1.93 -4.54
C ILE A 231 -15.89 -1.69 -4.01
N GLY A 232 -16.89 -2.36 -4.59
CA GLY A 232 -18.27 -2.25 -4.12
C GLY A 232 -18.47 -2.73 -2.68
N GLY A 233 -17.76 -3.79 -2.28
CA GLY A 233 -17.83 -4.32 -0.91
C GLY A 233 -17.27 -3.34 0.13
N LEU A 234 -16.12 -2.72 -0.13
CA LEU A 234 -15.57 -1.72 0.79
C LEU A 234 -16.42 -0.45 0.81
N GLN A 235 -16.92 -0.01 -0.35
CA GLN A 235 -17.89 1.09 -0.41
C GLN A 235 -19.12 0.81 0.46
N GLN A 236 -19.65 -0.41 0.38
CA GLN A 236 -20.80 -0.83 1.19
C GLN A 236 -20.48 -0.81 2.69
N HIS A 237 -19.32 -1.31 3.11
CA HIS A 237 -18.89 -1.24 4.52
C HIS A 237 -18.82 0.20 5.03
N LEU A 238 -18.26 1.11 4.25
CA LEU A 238 -18.22 2.53 4.59
C LEU A 238 -19.63 3.13 4.70
N GLN A 239 -20.53 2.83 3.76
CA GLN A 239 -21.89 3.35 3.76
C GLN A 239 -22.76 2.76 4.89
N GLN A 240 -22.54 1.51 5.27
CA GLN A 240 -23.29 0.82 6.33
C GLN A 240 -22.81 1.16 7.74
N SER A 241 -21.69 1.88 7.88
CA SER A 241 -21.22 2.30 9.19
C SER A 241 -22.28 3.15 9.91
N PRO A 242 -22.52 2.89 11.21
CA PRO A 242 -23.42 3.72 12.02
C PRO A 242 -22.93 5.16 12.15
N HIS A 243 -21.66 5.43 11.84
CA HIS A 243 -21.03 6.74 11.87
C HIS A 243 -21.04 7.46 10.51
N ALA A 244 -21.58 6.84 9.46
CA ALA A 244 -21.60 7.42 8.11
C ALA A 244 -22.58 8.60 8.00
N ALA A 245 -23.66 8.63 8.82
CA ALA A 245 -24.66 9.70 8.80
C ALA A 245 -25.20 10.00 7.37
N ALA A 246 -25.47 8.93 6.59
CA ALA A 246 -25.87 9.02 5.19
C ALA A 246 -24.80 9.63 4.24
N MET A 247 -23.53 9.54 4.60
CA MET A 247 -22.39 9.96 3.78
C MET A 247 -22.41 9.26 2.41
N ALA A 248 -22.38 10.03 1.34
CA ALA A 248 -22.17 9.48 0.01
C ALA A 248 -20.68 9.10 -0.15
N ILE A 249 -20.41 7.84 -0.50
CA ILE A 249 -19.07 7.36 -0.80
C ILE A 249 -18.94 7.22 -2.30
N GLU A 250 -18.07 8.03 -2.90
CA GLU A 250 -17.69 7.93 -4.30
C GLU A 250 -16.45 7.05 -4.44
N THR A 251 -16.39 6.30 -5.54
CA THR A 251 -15.28 5.38 -5.83
C THR A 251 -14.77 5.54 -7.25
N ASP A 252 -13.49 5.22 -7.45
CA ASP A 252 -12.88 5.11 -8.78
C ASP A 252 -11.89 3.94 -8.80
N ASP A 253 -11.52 3.47 -9.98
CA ASP A 253 -10.55 2.39 -10.20
C ASP A 253 -9.27 2.94 -10.82
N TRP A 254 -8.22 3.05 -10.01
CA TRP A 254 -6.90 3.52 -10.43
C TRP A 254 -5.94 2.39 -10.82
N SER A 255 -6.45 1.19 -11.12
CA SER A 255 -5.62 0.03 -11.49
C SER A 255 -4.64 0.33 -12.62
N GLN A 256 -5.10 1.02 -13.67
CA GLN A 256 -4.25 1.35 -14.82
C GLN A 256 -3.16 2.37 -14.48
N ALA A 257 -3.47 3.32 -13.60
CA ALA A 257 -2.51 4.33 -13.17
C ALA A 257 -1.45 3.77 -12.21
N THR A 258 -1.77 2.71 -11.45
CA THR A 258 -0.87 2.12 -10.46
C THR A 258 -0.12 0.88 -10.96
N LEU A 259 -0.64 0.21 -12.01
CA LEU A 259 -0.09 -1.03 -12.57
C LEU A 259 1.43 -1.00 -12.84
N PRO A 260 2.03 0.08 -13.38
CA PRO A 260 3.47 0.10 -13.65
C PRO A 260 4.34 -0.07 -12.40
N SER A 261 3.83 0.27 -11.20
CA SER A 261 4.57 0.16 -9.95
C SER A 261 5.10 -1.25 -9.68
N TRP A 262 4.34 -2.29 -10.07
CA TRP A 262 4.73 -3.68 -9.83
C TRP A 262 6.02 -4.05 -10.56
N ILE A 263 6.11 -3.69 -11.84
CA ILE A 263 7.32 -3.96 -12.64
C ILE A 263 8.45 -3.01 -12.25
N ASP A 264 8.15 -1.74 -11.96
CA ASP A 264 9.16 -0.78 -11.54
C ASP A 264 9.78 -1.13 -10.19
N SER A 265 9.03 -1.77 -9.28
CA SER A 265 9.58 -2.26 -8.02
C SER A 265 10.69 -3.31 -8.22
N ILE A 266 10.53 -4.20 -9.20
CA ILE A 266 11.56 -5.17 -9.58
C ILE A 266 12.71 -4.46 -10.30
N ALA A 267 12.37 -3.55 -11.24
CA ALA A 267 13.36 -2.82 -12.02
C ALA A 267 14.28 -1.95 -11.14
N GLU A 268 13.77 -1.39 -10.03
CA GLU A 268 14.60 -0.67 -9.06
C GLU A 268 15.68 -1.56 -8.44
N GLY A 269 15.37 -2.81 -8.12
CA GLY A 269 16.34 -3.78 -7.64
C GLY A 269 17.45 -4.05 -8.67
N VAL A 270 17.08 -4.11 -9.96
CA VAL A 270 18.04 -4.32 -11.07
C VAL A 270 18.86 -3.04 -11.33
N ARG A 271 18.24 -1.86 -11.29
CA ARG A 271 18.91 -0.57 -11.53
C ARG A 271 19.85 -0.16 -10.38
N ARG A 272 19.55 -0.61 -9.16
CA ARG A 272 20.28 -0.25 -7.94
C ARG A 272 20.79 -1.48 -7.19
N PRO A 273 21.58 -2.36 -7.82
CA PRO A 273 22.02 -3.60 -7.20
C PRO A 273 22.81 -3.33 -5.90
N GLY A 274 23.55 -2.24 -5.84
CA GLY A 274 24.27 -1.82 -4.62
C GLY A 274 23.36 -1.54 -3.43
N ALA A 275 22.12 -1.15 -3.65
CA ALA A 275 21.15 -0.95 -2.58
C ALA A 275 20.77 -2.27 -1.89
N ILE A 276 20.70 -3.36 -2.65
CA ILE A 276 20.41 -4.70 -2.14
C ILE A 276 21.69 -5.36 -1.61
N LEU A 277 22.76 -5.36 -2.39
CA LEU A 277 24.03 -6.00 -2.04
C LEU A 277 24.64 -5.40 -0.77
N GLY A 278 24.50 -4.09 -0.57
CA GLY A 278 24.97 -3.39 0.63
C GLY A 278 24.22 -3.75 1.92
N LEU A 279 23.08 -4.48 1.82
CA LEU A 279 22.36 -5.02 2.97
C LEU A 279 22.73 -6.47 3.29
N GLY A 280 23.61 -7.08 2.46
CA GLY A 280 24.11 -8.42 2.65
C GLY A 280 23.23 -9.53 2.03
N PRO A 281 23.66 -10.81 2.14
CA PRO A 281 23.05 -11.94 1.43
C PRO A 281 21.60 -12.22 1.84
N LYS A 282 21.20 -11.89 3.08
CA LYS A 282 19.82 -12.03 3.55
C LYS A 282 18.85 -11.17 2.74
N ALA A 283 19.23 -9.93 2.43
CA ALA A 283 18.41 -9.01 1.65
C ALA A 283 18.27 -9.47 0.18
N VAL A 284 19.34 -10.00 -0.40
CA VAL A 284 19.30 -10.61 -1.75
C VAL A 284 18.31 -11.78 -1.77
N LEU A 285 18.42 -12.68 -0.79
CA LEU A 285 17.53 -13.83 -0.68
C LEU A 285 16.07 -13.40 -0.51
N GLN A 286 15.82 -12.37 0.31
CA GLN A 286 14.48 -11.81 0.51
C GLN A 286 13.95 -11.20 -0.79
N GLY A 287 14.72 -10.41 -1.53
CA GLY A 287 14.31 -9.85 -2.82
C GLY A 287 13.93 -10.94 -3.83
N LEU A 288 14.72 -12.00 -3.91
CA LEU A 288 14.43 -13.16 -4.76
C LEU A 288 13.13 -13.87 -4.35
N ARG A 289 12.85 -13.97 -3.06
CA ARG A 289 11.63 -14.61 -2.53
C ARG A 289 10.38 -13.79 -2.81
N GLU A 290 10.45 -12.46 -2.76
CA GLU A 290 9.30 -11.58 -2.99
C GLU A 290 8.99 -11.41 -4.50
N THR A 291 9.98 -11.55 -5.37
CA THR A 291 9.84 -11.35 -6.82
C THR A 291 8.69 -12.13 -7.45
N PRO A 292 8.47 -13.44 -7.20
CA PRO A 292 7.35 -14.17 -7.78
C PRO A 292 5.98 -13.62 -7.35
N THR A 293 5.85 -13.18 -6.10
CA THR A 293 4.60 -12.56 -5.61
C THR A 293 4.33 -11.23 -6.32
N ILE A 294 5.37 -10.39 -6.51
CA ILE A 294 5.26 -9.12 -7.23
C ILE A 294 4.83 -9.35 -8.69
N LEU A 295 5.41 -10.35 -9.36
CA LEU A 295 5.02 -10.73 -10.72
C LEU A 295 3.59 -11.25 -10.78
N LEU A 296 3.17 -12.02 -9.78
CA LEU A 296 1.80 -12.53 -9.68
C LEU A 296 0.79 -11.41 -9.41
N MET A 297 1.14 -10.42 -8.57
CA MET A 297 0.35 -9.20 -8.37
C MET A 297 0.24 -8.40 -9.67
N HIS A 298 1.36 -8.17 -10.37
CA HIS A 298 1.31 -7.50 -11.68
C HIS A 298 0.36 -8.21 -12.64
N TRP A 299 0.45 -9.54 -12.76
CA TRP A 299 -0.45 -10.32 -13.59
C TRP A 299 -1.90 -10.17 -13.15
N ALA A 300 -2.18 -10.24 -11.84
CA ALA A 300 -3.53 -10.14 -11.30
C ALA A 300 -4.16 -8.76 -11.58
N PHE A 301 -3.38 -7.68 -11.47
CA PHE A 301 -3.83 -6.33 -11.85
C PHE A 301 -3.99 -6.18 -13.37
N ALA A 302 -3.06 -6.69 -14.17
CA ALA A 302 -3.11 -6.62 -15.63
C ALA A 302 -4.31 -7.38 -16.22
N THR A 303 -4.75 -8.45 -15.58
CA THR A 303 -5.93 -9.25 -15.99
C THR A 303 -7.25 -8.78 -15.35
N GLY A 304 -7.21 -7.78 -14.47
CA GLY A 304 -8.38 -7.27 -13.75
C GLY A 304 -8.88 -8.20 -12.63
N LEU A 305 -8.11 -9.23 -12.24
CA LEU A 305 -8.42 -10.04 -11.06
C LEU A 305 -8.25 -9.24 -9.76
N MET A 306 -7.23 -8.38 -9.73
CA MET A 306 -7.05 -7.36 -8.70
C MET A 306 -7.29 -5.98 -9.29
N GLN A 307 -7.79 -5.08 -8.46
CA GLN A 307 -8.10 -3.70 -8.78
C GLN A 307 -7.49 -2.77 -7.71
N PHE A 308 -7.30 -1.51 -8.07
CA PHE A 308 -6.88 -0.48 -7.13
C PHE A 308 -8.01 0.52 -6.94
N GLY A 309 -8.82 0.30 -5.91
CA GLY A 309 -9.94 1.16 -5.58
C GLY A 309 -9.52 2.39 -4.81
N VAL A 310 -10.12 3.53 -5.14
CA VAL A 310 -10.05 4.74 -4.34
C VAL A 310 -11.45 5.15 -3.90
N PHE A 311 -11.54 5.70 -2.69
CA PHE A 311 -12.80 6.00 -2.01
C PHE A 311 -12.70 7.38 -1.39
N ARG A 312 -13.71 8.22 -1.63
CA ARG A 312 -13.84 9.53 -0.99
C ARG A 312 -15.24 9.77 -0.49
N GLY A 313 -15.37 10.66 0.43
CA GLY A 313 -16.68 11.14 0.89
C GLY A 313 -16.52 12.29 1.87
N SER A 314 -17.61 13.03 2.05
CA SER A 314 -17.73 14.08 3.07
C SER A 314 -18.79 13.68 4.06
N LYS A 315 -18.45 13.65 5.34
CA LYS A 315 -19.42 13.38 6.41
C LYS A 315 -20.37 14.58 6.54
N PRO A 316 -21.68 14.39 6.50
CA PRO A 316 -22.62 15.50 6.70
C PRO A 316 -22.34 16.29 7.98
N SER A 317 -22.60 17.62 7.93
CA SER A 317 -22.39 18.56 9.05
C SER A 317 -23.46 18.42 10.12
#